data_d6877889818b938989fde7fcef5ad792
#
_entry.id   d6877889818b938989fde7fcef5ad792
#
_cell.length_a   1.000
_cell.length_b   1.000
_cell.length_c   1.000
_cell.angle_alpha   90.00
_cell.angle_beta   90.00
_cell.angle_gamma   90.00
#
_symmetry.space_group_name_H-M   'P 1'
#
loop_
_entity.id
_entity.type
_entity.pdbx_description
1 polymer ?
#
loop_
_entity_poly.entity_id
_entity_poly.type
_entity_poly.pdbx_seq_one_letter_code
_entity_poly.pdbx_strand_id
1 'polypeptide(L)'
;MAKRTTVLFPKTIELLQEFGENLRLARLRRNITSALQAERAGISRATLSQIEKGSPSVSLGSYVQVLVSLGLERDLLKVAADDELGRKLQDAGLSVRKRVTSRRNK
;
A
#
# COMPACT_ATOMS: atom_id res chain seq x y z
N MET A 1 -13.61 -16.94 13.96
CA MET A 1 -13.53 -16.95 12.54
C MET A 1 -12.10 -17.10 12.02
N ALA A 2 -11.91 -18.01 11.11
CA ALA A 2 -10.59 -18.25 10.59
C ALA A 2 -10.16 -17.11 9.67
N LYS A 3 -8.94 -16.67 9.87
CA LYS A 3 -8.39 -15.64 9.01
C LYS A 3 -7.82 -16.26 7.76
N ARG A 4 -8.19 -15.73 6.63
CA ARG A 4 -7.67 -16.21 5.38
C ARG A 4 -6.40 -15.50 5.04
N THR A 5 -5.38 -16.26 4.67
CA THR A 5 -4.12 -15.68 4.24
C THR A 5 -4.03 -15.79 2.73
N THR A 6 -3.81 -14.66 2.09
CA THR A 6 -3.63 -14.64 0.64
C THR A 6 -2.26 -15.23 0.31
N VAL A 7 -2.26 -16.16 -0.64
CA VAL A 7 -1.02 -16.73 -1.13
C VAL A 7 -0.48 -15.83 -2.22
N LEU A 8 0.71 -15.28 -1.99
CA LEU A 8 1.30 -14.32 -2.90
C LEU A 8 2.37 -14.96 -3.74
N PHE A 9 2.52 -14.46 -4.97
CA PHE A 9 3.63 -14.85 -5.81
C PHE A 9 4.94 -14.32 -5.22
N PRO A 10 6.05 -15.02 -5.47
CA PRO A 10 7.34 -14.56 -4.92
C PRO A 10 7.68 -13.12 -5.27
N LYS A 11 7.37 -12.69 -6.49
CA LYS A 11 7.65 -11.31 -6.88
C LYS A 11 6.80 -10.32 -6.12
N THR A 12 5.57 -10.70 -5.80
CA THR A 12 4.70 -9.84 -4.99
C THR A 12 5.26 -9.69 -3.58
N ILE A 13 5.78 -10.79 -3.03
CA ILE A 13 6.39 -10.75 -1.72
C ILE A 13 7.58 -9.80 -1.71
N GLU A 14 8.44 -9.88 -2.74
CA GLU A 14 9.59 -9.00 -2.84
C GLU A 14 9.17 -7.54 -2.95
N LEU A 15 8.10 -7.29 -3.70
CA LEU A 15 7.59 -5.94 -3.86
C LEU A 15 7.16 -5.36 -2.51
N LEU A 16 6.46 -6.16 -1.72
CA LEU A 16 6.01 -5.70 -0.41
C LEU A 16 7.18 -5.51 0.55
N GLN A 17 8.19 -6.38 0.45
CA GLN A 17 9.37 -6.22 1.29
C GLN A 17 10.09 -4.93 0.96
N GLU A 18 10.17 -4.59 -0.31
CA GLU A 18 10.79 -3.33 -0.72
C GLU A 18 9.97 -2.15 -0.22
N PHE A 19 8.66 -2.24 -0.31
CA PHE A 19 7.77 -1.20 0.20
C PHE A 19 8.00 -1.00 1.70
N GLY A 20 8.03 -2.10 2.45
CA GLY A 20 8.28 -2.02 3.89
C GLY A 20 9.63 -1.42 4.21
N GLU A 21 10.65 -1.79 3.45
CA GLU A 21 11.98 -1.26 3.67
C GLU A 21 12.02 0.24 3.38
N ASN A 22 11.29 0.68 2.35
CA ASN A 22 11.20 2.11 2.07
C ASN A 22 10.60 2.87 3.24
N LEU A 23 9.59 2.31 3.88
CA LEU A 23 8.99 2.93 5.05
C LEU A 23 9.97 2.97 6.21
N ARG A 24 10.72 1.89 6.41
CA ARG A 24 11.71 1.84 7.47
C ARG A 24 12.80 2.88 7.25
N LEU A 25 13.30 3.00 6.04
CA LEU A 25 14.31 3.99 5.72
C LEU A 25 13.80 5.42 5.89
N ALA A 26 12.55 5.65 5.53
CA ALA A 26 11.94 6.97 5.72
C ALA A 26 11.89 7.33 7.21
N ARG A 27 11.58 6.35 8.05
CA ARG A 27 11.60 6.56 9.49
C ARG A 27 13.00 6.88 10.00
N LEU A 28 13.97 6.08 9.55
CA LEU A 28 15.35 6.26 10.01
C LEU A 28 15.92 7.61 9.58
N ARG A 29 15.60 8.04 8.37
CA ARG A 29 16.08 9.34 7.89
C ARG A 29 15.54 10.48 8.73
N ARG A 30 14.42 10.28 9.39
CA ARG A 30 13.81 11.28 10.26
C ARG A 30 14.24 11.11 11.73
N ASN A 31 15.12 10.16 11.99
CA ASN A 31 15.60 9.86 13.35
C ASN A 31 14.46 9.57 14.32
N ILE A 32 13.47 8.84 13.85
CA ILE A 32 12.30 8.48 14.67
C ILE A 32 12.45 7.04 15.11
N THR A 33 12.28 6.80 16.43
CA THR A 33 12.34 5.44 16.95
C THR A 33 11.10 4.68 16.51
N SER A 34 11.20 3.35 16.50
CA SER A 34 10.03 2.55 16.16
C SER A 34 8.91 2.74 17.18
N ALA A 35 9.25 2.94 18.44
CA ALA A 35 8.23 3.17 19.47
C ALA A 35 7.44 4.45 19.17
N LEU A 36 8.15 5.53 18.84
CA LEU A 36 7.49 6.79 18.55
C LEU A 36 6.69 6.72 17.25
N GLN A 37 7.25 6.06 16.23
CA GLN A 37 6.55 5.90 14.97
C GLN A 37 5.24 5.13 15.15
N ALA A 38 5.29 4.03 15.92
CA ALA A 38 4.11 3.23 16.17
C ALA A 38 3.06 4.04 16.91
N GLU A 39 3.49 4.82 17.89
CA GLU A 39 2.56 5.66 18.64
C GLU A 39 1.89 6.68 17.74
N ARG A 40 2.66 7.34 16.88
CA ARG A 40 2.11 8.36 15.98
C ARG A 40 1.17 7.76 14.95
N ALA A 41 1.44 6.52 14.53
CA ALA A 41 0.59 5.84 13.55
C ALA A 41 -0.61 5.17 14.21
N GLY A 42 -0.65 5.12 15.54
CA GLY A 42 -1.76 4.50 16.23
C GLY A 42 -1.76 2.99 16.14
N ILE A 43 -0.59 2.38 16.04
CA ILE A 43 -0.45 0.93 15.94
C ILE A 43 0.57 0.44 16.95
N SER A 44 0.59 -0.88 17.18
CA SER A 44 1.57 -1.46 18.08
C SER A 44 2.95 -1.51 17.41
N ARG A 45 3.99 -1.62 18.26
CA ARG A 45 5.33 -1.76 17.73
C ARG A 45 5.47 -3.06 16.93
N ALA A 46 4.78 -4.11 17.36
CA ALA A 46 4.81 -5.37 16.63
C ALA A 46 4.21 -5.20 15.23
N THR A 47 3.12 -4.47 15.12
CA THR A 47 2.51 -4.21 13.82
C THR A 47 3.45 -3.37 12.95
N LEU A 48 4.09 -2.37 13.52
CA LEU A 48 5.06 -1.58 12.76
C LEU A 48 6.21 -2.45 12.25
N SER A 49 6.69 -3.35 13.09
CA SER A 49 7.76 -4.26 12.67
C SER A 49 7.33 -5.09 11.46
N GLN A 50 6.09 -5.58 11.47
CA GLN A 50 5.58 -6.35 10.35
C GLN A 50 5.44 -5.50 9.10
N ILE A 51 5.00 -4.25 9.26
CA ILE A 51 4.87 -3.34 8.13
C ILE A 51 6.25 -3.08 7.50
N GLU A 52 7.26 -2.87 8.33
CA GLU A 52 8.60 -2.59 7.81
C GLU A 52 9.25 -3.82 7.18
N LYS A 53 8.69 -4.99 7.41
CA LYS A 53 9.11 -6.22 6.74
C LYS A 53 8.23 -6.52 5.53
N GLY A 54 7.22 -5.71 5.28
CA GLY A 54 6.36 -5.89 4.13
C GLY A 54 5.32 -6.98 4.29
N SER A 55 4.85 -7.21 5.49
CA SER A 55 3.90 -8.28 5.75
C SER A 55 2.58 -8.06 5.00
N PRO A 56 2.09 -9.07 4.28
CA PRO A 56 0.81 -8.95 3.61
C PRO A 56 -0.38 -9.16 4.55
N SER A 57 -0.13 -9.57 5.78
CA SER A 57 -1.23 -9.84 6.71
C SER A 57 -1.64 -8.61 7.50
N VAL A 58 -0.95 -7.49 7.32
CA VAL A 58 -1.32 -6.24 7.97
C VAL A 58 -2.24 -5.47 7.03
N SER A 59 -3.24 -4.81 7.57
CA SER A 59 -4.22 -4.10 6.75
C SER A 59 -3.57 -2.95 5.99
N LEU A 60 -4.12 -2.66 4.83
CA LEU A 60 -3.67 -1.50 4.06
C LEU A 60 -3.83 -0.22 4.87
N GLY A 61 -4.91 -0.13 5.65
CA GLY A 61 -5.12 1.05 6.48
C GLY A 61 -3.98 1.30 7.44
N SER A 62 -3.42 0.25 8.03
CA SER A 62 -2.28 0.41 8.93
C SER A 62 -1.05 0.91 8.19
N TYR A 63 -0.81 0.40 6.97
CA TYR A 63 0.26 0.93 6.13
C TYR A 63 0.06 2.41 5.84
N VAL A 64 -1.18 2.79 5.54
CA VAL A 64 -1.48 4.19 5.25
C VAL A 64 -1.24 5.06 6.48
N GLN A 65 -1.59 4.56 7.67
CA GLN A 65 -1.33 5.32 8.90
C GLN A 65 0.15 5.59 9.09
N VAL A 66 1.01 4.63 8.72
CA VAL A 66 2.45 4.85 8.78
C VAL A 66 2.85 5.94 7.80
N LEU A 67 2.32 5.89 6.58
CA LEU A 67 2.59 6.96 5.60
C LEU A 67 2.16 8.32 6.12
N VAL A 68 0.97 8.38 6.73
CA VAL A 68 0.47 9.64 7.29
C VAL A 68 1.43 10.17 8.35
N SER A 69 1.89 9.30 9.24
CA SER A 69 2.77 9.72 10.34
C SER A 69 4.15 10.16 9.82
N LEU A 70 4.51 9.74 8.61
CA LEU A 70 5.75 10.16 7.96
C LEU A 70 5.55 11.38 7.07
N GLY A 71 4.31 11.80 6.85
CA GLY A 71 4.00 12.90 5.94
C GLY A 71 4.05 12.50 4.48
N LEU A 72 3.95 11.20 4.19
CA LEU A 72 4.09 10.67 2.84
C LEU A 72 2.80 10.08 2.29
N GLU A 73 1.67 10.42 2.91
CA GLU A 73 0.39 9.80 2.53
C GLU A 73 0.01 10.09 1.08
N ARG A 74 0.48 11.21 0.53
CA ARG A 74 0.12 11.55 -0.84
C ARG A 74 0.81 10.65 -1.87
N ASP A 75 1.84 9.92 -1.46
CA ASP A 75 2.43 8.93 -2.35
C ASP A 75 1.41 7.87 -2.75
N LEU A 76 0.44 7.62 -1.89
CA LEU A 76 -0.58 6.63 -2.19
C LEU A 76 -1.43 7.05 -3.40
N LEU A 77 -1.57 8.35 -3.62
CA LEU A 77 -2.35 8.85 -4.75
C LEU A 77 -1.65 8.62 -6.09
N LYS A 78 -0.36 8.29 -6.05
CA LYS A 78 0.38 7.99 -7.27
C LYS A 78 0.17 6.56 -7.74
N VAL A 79 -0.33 5.70 -6.86
CA VAL A 79 -0.55 4.31 -7.21
C VAL A 79 -1.60 4.23 -8.29
N ALA A 80 -1.25 3.59 -9.42
CA ALA A 80 -2.12 3.41 -10.58
C ALA A 80 -2.59 4.71 -11.22
N ALA A 81 -2.04 5.85 -10.80
CA ALA A 81 -2.48 7.15 -11.34
C ALA A 81 -2.01 7.34 -12.78
N ASP A 82 -0.80 6.84 -13.09
CA ASP A 82 -0.26 6.97 -14.44
C ASP A 82 -0.41 5.63 -15.15
N ASP A 83 -1.62 5.34 -15.57
CA ASP A 83 -1.96 4.10 -16.25
C ASP A 83 -1.67 4.25 -17.73
N GLU A 84 -0.38 4.17 -18.08
CA GLU A 84 0.06 4.43 -19.44
C GLU A 84 -0.59 3.48 -20.44
N LEU A 85 -0.62 2.20 -20.11
CA LEU A 85 -1.25 1.22 -21.00
C LEU A 85 -2.74 1.50 -21.18
N GLY A 86 -3.43 1.80 -20.08
CA GLY A 86 -4.85 2.11 -20.15
C GLY A 86 -5.13 3.31 -21.03
N ARG A 87 -4.28 4.36 -20.90
CA ARG A 87 -4.44 5.53 -21.74
C ARG A 87 -4.19 5.20 -23.22
N LYS A 88 -3.20 4.37 -23.51
CA LYS A 88 -2.93 3.97 -24.88
C LYS A 88 -4.06 3.15 -25.46
N LEU A 89 -4.65 2.28 -24.67
CA LEU A 89 -5.81 1.50 -25.13
C LEU A 89 -6.99 2.42 -25.44
N GLN A 90 -7.19 3.41 -24.62
CA GLN A 90 -8.24 4.37 -24.83
C GLN A 90 -7.99 5.20 -26.10
N ASP A 91 -6.74 5.66 -26.27
CA ASP A 91 -6.36 6.44 -27.43
C ASP A 91 -6.48 5.64 -28.73
N ALA A 92 -6.33 4.33 -28.65
CA ALA A 92 -6.47 3.46 -29.82
C ALA A 92 -7.92 3.21 -30.18
N GLY A 93 -8.86 3.90 -29.54
CA GLY A 93 -10.26 3.77 -29.89
C GLY A 93 -10.99 2.65 -29.16
N LEU A 94 -10.33 2.00 -28.22
CA LEU A 94 -11.00 0.96 -27.43
C LEU A 94 -11.80 1.66 -26.34
N SER A 95 -13.11 1.40 -26.31
CA SER A 95 -13.92 2.10 -25.34
C SER A 95 -13.75 1.52 -23.95
N VAL A 96 -13.74 2.43 -22.99
CA VAL A 96 -13.69 2.06 -21.57
C VAL A 96 -15.14 2.01 -21.09
N ARG A 97 -15.56 0.84 -20.62
CA ARG A 97 -16.92 0.67 -20.17
C ARG A 97 -17.08 1.26 -18.80
N LYS A 98 -18.03 2.13 -18.68
CA LYS A 98 -18.28 2.75 -17.41
C LYS A 98 -18.79 1.80 -16.38
N ARG A 99 -19.47 0.77 -16.81
CA ARG A 99 -20.06 -0.16 -15.91
C ARG A 99 -19.67 -1.55 -16.24
N VAL A 100 -18.40 -1.79 -16.11
CA VAL A 100 -17.88 -3.12 -16.41
C VAL A 100 -18.61 -4.16 -15.61
N THR A 101 -18.91 -3.82 -14.42
CA THR A 101 -19.52 -4.77 -13.56
C THR A 101 -20.97 -4.60 -13.40
N SER A 102 -21.59 -3.82 -14.06
CA SER A 102 -22.72 -3.60 -13.72
C SER A 102 -23.76 -3.85 -13.84
N ARG A 103 -24.16 -4.15 -13.87
CA ARG A 103 -25.09 -4.27 -13.81
C ARG A 103 -25.63 -3.82 -12.73
N ARG A 104 -25.47 -3.34 -12.08
CA ARG A 104 -25.82 -2.86 -11.08
C ARG A 104 -25.82 -1.71 -10.88
N ASN A 105 -26.00 -1.05 -11.27
CA ASN A 105 -25.87 0.00 -11.15
C ASN A 105 -26.64 0.64 -11.10
N LYS A 106 -27.15 0.71 -11.10
CA LYS A 106 -27.83 1.32 -11.17
C LYS A 106 -27.93 2.03 -10.85
#